data_ec7b0e5e9d0886726344cc0ae02c74d2
#
_entry.id   ec7b0e5e9d0886726344cc0ae02c74d2
#
_cell.length_a   1.000
_cell.length_b   1.000
_cell.length_c   1.000
_cell.angle_alpha   90.00
_cell.angle_beta   90.00
_cell.angle_gamma   90.00
#
_symmetry.space_group_name_H-M   'P 1'
#
loop_
_entity.id
_entity.type
_entity.pdbx_description
1 polymer ?
#
loop_
_entity_poly.entity_id
_entity_poly.type
_entity_poly.pdbx_seq_one_letter_code
_entity_poly.pdbx_strand_id
1 'polypeptide(L)'
;MNAITTLNGTTATFTVRGDIDFDTLPPLRAAADALPAHVTDLRWDLNHTCFMDIAGLHLLFAPTPPGHAYRRITVTGLRPQPLRLLRLAAETNPATFPLDRLLCDVRAPL
;
A
#
# COMPACT_ATOMS: atom_id res chain seq x y z
N MET A 1 14.52 1.17 -7.15
CA MET A 1 13.09 0.86 -6.98
C MET A 1 12.39 1.00 -8.32
N ASN A 2 11.48 0.11 -8.60
CA ASN A 2 10.73 0.12 -9.84
C ASN A 2 9.28 -0.21 -9.51
N ALA A 3 8.35 0.50 -10.11
CA ALA A 3 6.93 0.28 -9.86
C ALA A 3 6.18 0.25 -11.19
N ILE A 4 5.32 -0.74 -11.33
CA ILE A 4 4.51 -0.90 -12.54
C ILE A 4 3.05 -0.75 -12.15
N THR A 5 2.34 0.12 -12.87
CA THR A 5 0.91 0.35 -12.64
C THR A 5 0.09 -0.38 -13.68
N THR A 6 -0.87 -1.14 -13.23
CA THR A 6 -1.79 -1.86 -14.11
C THR A 6 -3.23 -1.47 -13.75
N LEU A 7 -4.00 -1.05 -14.74
CA LEU A 7 -5.41 -0.71 -14.53
C LEU A 7 -6.28 -1.81 -15.12
N ASN A 8 -7.28 -2.23 -14.38
CA ASN A 8 -8.22 -3.23 -14.83
C ASN A 8 -9.61 -2.84 -14.31
N GLY A 9 -10.41 -2.20 -15.16
CA GLY A 9 -11.70 -1.70 -14.75
C GLY A 9 -11.56 -0.61 -13.70
N THR A 10 -12.08 -0.86 -12.50
CA THR A 10 -12.02 0.10 -11.39
C THR A 10 -10.90 -0.24 -10.41
N THR A 11 -10.06 -1.21 -10.73
CA THR A 11 -8.96 -1.63 -9.86
C THR A 11 -7.62 -1.22 -10.46
N ALA A 12 -6.79 -0.58 -9.65
CA ALA A 12 -5.42 -0.27 -10.02
C ALA A 12 -4.49 -1.14 -9.17
N THR A 13 -3.49 -1.73 -9.80
CA THR A 13 -2.49 -2.53 -9.09
C THR A 13 -1.13 -1.91 -9.30
N PHE A 14 -0.43 -1.65 -8.20
CA PHE A 14 0.96 -1.21 -8.24
C PHE A 14 1.83 -2.38 -7.82
N THR A 15 2.68 -2.83 -8.72
CA THR A 15 3.66 -3.86 -8.41
C THR A 15 4.97 -3.14 -8.12
N VAL A 16 5.40 -3.19 -6.87
CA VAL A 16 6.60 -2.48 -6.42
C VAL A 16 7.75 -3.46 -6.31
N ARG A 17 8.85 -3.15 -6.98
CA ARG A 17 10.07 -3.95 -6.92
C ARG A 17 11.15 -3.11 -6.26
N GLY A 18 11.59 -3.52 -5.11
CA GLY A 18 12.60 -2.81 -4.36
C GLY A 18 12.05 -2.29 -3.05
N ASP A 19 12.88 -1.56 -2.34
CA ASP A 19 12.54 -1.10 -1.00
C ASP A 19 11.62 0.13 -1.04
N ILE A 20 10.78 0.25 -0.03
CA ILE A 20 9.95 1.43 0.15
C ILE A 20 10.52 2.22 1.30
N ASP A 21 11.05 3.41 1.00
CA ASP A 21 11.65 4.30 1.99
C ASP A 21 11.33 5.75 1.63
N PHE A 22 11.92 6.70 2.34
CA PHE A 22 11.63 8.11 2.09
C PHE A 22 12.05 8.55 0.70
N ASP A 23 13.07 7.93 0.10
CA ASP A 23 13.53 8.30 -1.22
C ASP A 23 12.58 7.78 -2.31
N THR A 24 11.94 6.63 -2.07
CA THR A 24 11.05 6.04 -3.05
C THR A 24 9.59 6.40 -2.83
N LEU A 25 9.26 6.98 -1.66
CA LEU A 25 7.90 7.34 -1.33
C LEU A 25 7.28 8.38 -2.29
N PRO A 26 7.95 9.50 -2.62
CA PRO A 26 7.32 10.52 -3.46
C PRO A 26 6.84 10.01 -4.83
N PRO A 27 7.64 9.25 -5.59
CA PRO A 27 7.14 8.75 -6.87
C PRO A 27 5.99 7.76 -6.72
N LEU A 28 5.99 6.96 -5.66
CA LEU A 28 4.88 6.03 -5.43
C LEU A 28 3.61 6.78 -5.06
N ARG A 29 3.73 7.79 -4.23
CA ARG A 29 2.58 8.61 -3.85
C ARG A 29 2.04 9.39 -5.04
N ALA A 30 2.92 9.93 -5.87
CA ALA A 30 2.50 10.66 -7.06
C ALA A 30 1.76 9.74 -8.04
N ALA A 31 2.23 8.50 -8.19
CA ALA A 31 1.56 7.54 -9.05
C ALA A 31 0.14 7.22 -8.55
N ALA A 32 -0.01 7.08 -7.23
CA ALA A 32 -1.32 6.81 -6.65
C ALA A 32 -2.25 8.00 -6.81
N ASP A 33 -1.73 9.22 -6.60
CA ASP A 33 -2.54 10.43 -6.73
C ASP A 33 -2.95 10.71 -8.17
N ALA A 34 -2.19 10.20 -9.13
CA ALA A 34 -2.48 10.41 -10.55
C ALA A 34 -3.51 9.43 -11.11
N LEU A 35 -3.99 8.49 -10.31
CA LEU A 35 -4.97 7.52 -10.79
C LEU A 35 -6.28 8.20 -11.17
N PRO A 36 -6.97 7.68 -12.20
CA PRO A 36 -8.27 8.23 -12.59
C PRO A 36 -9.29 8.15 -11.47
N ALA A 37 -10.23 9.09 -11.46
CA ALA A 37 -11.23 9.19 -10.41
C ALA A 37 -12.15 7.96 -10.33
N HIS A 38 -12.28 7.21 -11.44
CA HIS A 38 -13.16 6.04 -11.45
C HIS A 38 -12.55 4.82 -10.73
N VAL A 39 -11.27 4.89 -10.36
CA VAL A 39 -10.62 3.79 -9.64
C VAL A 39 -11.13 3.76 -8.21
N THR A 40 -11.72 2.64 -7.82
CA THR A 40 -12.27 2.47 -6.48
C THR A 40 -11.44 1.52 -5.63
N ASP A 41 -10.62 0.68 -6.25
CA ASP A 41 -9.80 -0.29 -5.53
C ASP A 41 -8.34 -0.10 -5.91
N LEU A 42 -7.50 0.01 -4.91
CA LEU A 42 -6.06 0.16 -5.10
C LEU A 42 -5.37 -1.03 -4.45
N ARG A 43 -4.62 -1.76 -5.25
CA ARG A 43 -3.90 -2.93 -4.75
C ARG A 43 -2.41 -2.69 -4.79
N TRP A 44 -1.75 -2.90 -3.68
CA TRP A 44 -0.30 -2.85 -3.60
C TRP A 44 0.24 -4.26 -3.59
N ASP A 45 0.93 -4.65 -4.66
CA ASP A 45 1.59 -5.95 -4.72
C ASP A 45 3.03 -5.78 -4.26
N LEU A 46 3.30 -6.24 -3.07
CA LEU A 46 4.61 -6.08 -2.42
C LEU A 46 5.43 -7.37 -2.43
N ASN A 47 5.10 -8.28 -3.33
CA ASN A 47 5.78 -9.57 -3.41
C ASN A 47 7.28 -9.43 -3.70
N HIS A 48 7.70 -8.32 -4.28
CA HIS A 48 9.11 -8.05 -4.59
C HIS A 48 9.69 -6.94 -3.72
N THR A 49 9.03 -6.60 -2.62
CA THR A 49 9.49 -5.59 -1.69
C THR A 49 9.98 -6.29 -0.43
N CYS A 50 11.29 -6.37 -0.26
CA CYS A 50 11.87 -7.07 0.89
C CYS A 50 11.97 -6.20 2.12
N PHE A 51 12.06 -4.88 1.94
CA PHE A 51 12.22 -3.95 3.06
C PHE A 51 11.27 -2.77 2.91
N MET A 52 10.68 -2.36 4.02
CA MET A 52 9.83 -1.19 4.08
C MET A 52 10.08 -0.50 5.41
N ASP A 53 10.25 0.83 5.40
CA ASP A 53 10.38 1.58 6.64
C ASP A 53 9.08 2.35 6.91
N ILE A 54 9.14 3.30 7.82
CA ILE A 54 7.94 4.03 8.23
C ILE A 54 7.31 4.82 7.07
N ALA A 55 8.08 5.15 6.04
CA ALA A 55 7.52 5.80 4.86
C ALA A 55 6.47 4.91 4.18
N GLY A 56 6.68 3.59 4.21
CA GLY A 56 5.71 2.65 3.67
C GLY A 56 4.40 2.69 4.45
N LEU A 57 4.47 2.88 5.76
CA LEU A 57 3.25 3.02 6.56
C LEU A 57 2.46 4.26 6.13
N HIS A 58 3.16 5.36 5.89
CA HIS A 58 2.49 6.58 5.44
C HIS A 58 1.88 6.41 4.05
N LEU A 59 2.51 5.62 3.20
CA LEU A 59 1.97 5.34 1.87
C LEU A 59 0.70 4.51 1.95
N LEU A 60 0.73 3.41 2.71
CA LEU A 60 -0.39 2.48 2.74
C LEU A 60 -1.58 3.01 3.53
N PHE A 61 -1.34 3.83 4.54
CA PHE A 61 -2.40 4.40 5.36
C PHE A 61 -2.71 5.86 5.04
N ALA A 62 -2.29 6.34 3.86
CA ALA A 62 -2.53 7.72 3.48
C ALA A 62 -4.03 7.99 3.36
N PRO A 63 -4.51 9.15 3.83
CA PRO A 63 -5.90 9.49 3.68
C PRO A 63 -6.22 9.78 2.22
N THR A 64 -7.49 9.61 1.85
CA THR A 64 -7.95 9.93 0.51
C THR A 64 -7.84 11.45 0.31
N PRO A 65 -7.23 11.90 -0.80
CA PRO A 65 -7.13 13.32 -1.06
C PRO A 65 -8.50 13.98 -1.17
N PRO A 66 -8.63 15.26 -0.81
CA PRO A 66 -9.90 15.99 -0.95
C PRO A 66 -10.39 15.95 -2.40
N GLY A 67 -11.66 15.73 -2.58
CA GLY A 67 -12.25 15.67 -3.91
C GLY A 67 -12.18 14.32 -4.58
N HIS A 68 -11.55 13.34 -3.96
CA HIS A 68 -11.47 11.99 -4.50
C HIS A 68 -12.40 11.07 -3.74
N ALA A 69 -12.95 10.08 -4.44
CA ALA A 69 -13.78 9.09 -3.78
C ALA A 69 -12.91 8.20 -2.89
N TYR A 70 -13.52 7.67 -1.86
CA TYR A 70 -12.84 6.71 -1.00
C TYR A 70 -12.41 5.50 -1.82
N ARG A 71 -11.18 5.06 -1.61
CA ARG A 71 -10.64 3.87 -2.28
C ARG A 71 -10.37 2.78 -1.26
N ARG A 72 -10.70 1.56 -1.67
CA ARG A 72 -10.36 0.40 -0.86
C ARG A 72 -8.91 0.05 -1.13
N ILE A 73 -8.15 -0.17 -0.07
CA ILE A 73 -6.73 -0.49 -0.18
C ILE A 73 -6.53 -1.97 0.14
N THR A 74 -5.89 -2.69 -0.76
CA THR A 74 -5.54 -4.09 -0.58
C THR A 74 -4.03 -4.22 -0.70
N VAL A 75 -3.43 -5.03 0.14
CA VAL A 75 -2.00 -5.31 0.09
C VAL A 75 -1.82 -6.80 -0.09
N THR A 76 -1.03 -7.19 -1.08
CA THR A 76 -0.77 -8.61 -1.38
C THR A 76 0.72 -8.90 -1.34
N GLY A 77 1.06 -10.15 -1.07
CA GLY A 77 2.43 -10.62 -1.17
C GLY A 77 3.38 -10.08 -0.13
N LEU A 78 2.89 -9.75 1.05
CA LEU A 78 3.74 -9.19 2.09
C LEU A 78 4.85 -10.15 2.47
N ARG A 79 6.09 -9.67 2.35
CA ARG A 79 7.27 -10.38 2.79
C ARG A 79 7.43 -10.23 4.31
N PRO A 80 8.30 -11.02 4.94
CA PRO A 80 8.38 -11.04 6.40
C PRO A 80 8.64 -9.69 7.06
N GLN A 81 9.56 -8.89 6.53
CA GLN A 81 9.86 -7.62 7.18
C GLN A 81 8.72 -6.60 7.04
N PRO A 82 8.16 -6.37 5.83
CA PRO A 82 7.01 -5.49 5.71
C PRO A 82 5.83 -5.95 6.57
N LEU A 83 5.56 -7.24 6.62
CA LEU A 83 4.47 -7.76 7.43
C LEU A 83 4.71 -7.49 8.92
N ARG A 84 5.95 -7.71 9.38
CA ARG A 84 6.28 -7.45 10.78
C ARG A 84 6.12 -5.98 11.12
N LEU A 85 6.54 -5.10 10.21
CA LEU A 85 6.40 -3.67 10.43
C LEU A 85 4.94 -3.27 10.55
N LEU A 86 4.09 -3.77 9.65
CA LEU A 86 2.67 -3.46 9.69
C LEU A 86 2.01 -3.95 10.99
N ARG A 87 2.36 -5.16 11.42
CA ARG A 87 1.81 -5.69 12.66
C ARG A 87 2.25 -4.89 13.86
N LEU A 88 3.52 -4.50 13.91
CA LEU A 88 4.04 -3.72 15.00
C LEU A 88 3.36 -2.36 15.07
N ALA A 89 3.19 -1.71 13.94
CA ALA A 89 2.51 -0.42 13.87
C ALA A 89 1.07 -0.53 14.34
N ALA A 90 0.37 -1.58 13.93
CA ALA A 90 -1.02 -1.79 14.31
C ALA A 90 -1.16 -2.07 15.81
N GLU A 91 -0.20 -2.78 16.39
CA GLU A 91 -0.23 -3.05 17.82
C GLU A 91 0.09 -1.81 18.65
N THR A 92 1.00 -0.98 18.14
CA THR A 92 1.43 0.20 18.86
C THR A 92 0.42 1.34 18.75
N ASN A 93 -0.20 1.49 17.59
CA ASN A 93 -1.12 2.59 17.37
C ASN A 93 -2.25 2.15 16.41
N PRO A 94 -3.17 1.31 16.90
CA PRO A 94 -4.22 0.76 16.04
C PRO A 94 -5.18 1.80 15.48
N ALA A 95 -5.30 2.96 16.11
CA ALA A 95 -6.16 4.01 15.60
C ALA A 95 -5.58 4.66 14.35
N THR A 96 -4.27 4.81 14.31
CA THR A 96 -3.59 5.42 13.17
C THR A 96 -3.30 4.38 12.07
N PHE A 97 -3.02 3.15 12.46
CA PHE A 97 -2.65 2.09 11.52
C PHE A 97 -3.58 0.88 11.66
N PRO A 98 -4.85 1.05 11.28
CA PRO A 98 -5.82 -0.06 11.42
C PRO A 98 -5.55 -1.13 10.37
N LEU A 99 -4.85 -2.16 10.74
CA LEU A 99 -4.41 -3.21 9.83
C LEU A 99 -5.57 -3.89 9.10
N ASP A 100 -6.72 -4.01 9.75
CA ASP A 100 -7.87 -4.66 9.16
C ASP A 100 -8.43 -3.89 7.95
N ARG A 101 -8.02 -2.65 7.75
CA ARG A 101 -8.45 -1.90 6.58
C ARG A 101 -7.65 -2.25 5.33
N LEU A 102 -6.52 -2.93 5.53
CA LEU A 102 -5.72 -3.19 4.40
C LEU A 102 -5.85 -4.59 3.96
N LEU A 103 -6.17 -5.47 4.22
CA LEU A 103 -5.93 -6.54 4.11
C LEU A 103 -6.02 -7.70 3.81
N CYS A 104 -6.55 -7.94 3.53
CA CYS A 104 -6.97 -8.98 3.07
C CYS A 104 -6.10 -10.13 2.82
N ASP A 105 -5.11 -10.10 2.08
CA ASP A 105 -4.28 -11.26 1.80
C ASP A 105 -3.26 -11.54 2.85
N VAL A 106 -3.18 -10.71 3.83
CA VAL A 106 -2.20 -10.87 4.86
C VAL A 106 -2.34 -12.18 5.59
N ARG A 107 -3.59 -12.67 5.68
CA ARG A 107 -3.79 -13.80 6.44
C ARG A 107 -3.80 -15.03 5.62
N ALA A 108 -3.86 -14.92 4.40
CA ALA A 108 -4.01 -16.01 3.57
C ALA A 108 -3.07 -17.12 3.83
N PRO A 109 -2.02 -16.96 4.16
CA PRO A 109 -1.14 -17.83 4.17
C PRO A 109 -1.07 -18.67 5.13
N LEU A 110 -1.38 -18.95 5.42
CA LEU A 110 -1.22 -19.60 6.35
C LEU A 110 -1.10 -20.69 6.13
#